data_1c687a09fbacf4a274821138e52df9b2
#
_entry.id   1c687a09fbacf4a274821138e52df9b2
#
_cell.length_a   1.000
_cell.length_b   1.000
_cell.length_c   1.000
_cell.angle_alpha   90.00
_cell.angle_beta   90.00
_cell.angle_gamma   90.00
#
_symmetry.space_group_name_H-M   'P 1'
#
loop_
_entity.id
_entity.type
_entity.pdbx_description
1 polymer ?
#
loop_
_entity_poly.entity_id
_entity_poly.type
_entity_poly.pdbx_seq_one_letter_code
_entity_poly.pdbx_strand_id
1 'polypeptide(L)'
;TPDDGEIISKPNVTTILGAGKLLGETKKGTKFGIIEAVTDEEYGVWEHEVGDSLVREKILLEPRSNYFIGRVEQPVFNSLSTVGLMVTDLRRNNAGYSNVLGLDWNIRFLNNALSIRGQLVHSSKDRTSGNGARIFVGYLNPEWWELKFFTGYKDKTFEINDLGFDWLYSNWYYGVDGGIRKQKPWGRFLKNDLKIKYHVGGRGDGLINNKYLRINQKNDFKNYWSIGSDLDMNFAAFNDYDTFRDNDAWVYKSETIGDFRIWIRTDQRKQFTTDVSLSIGRGQYSPWENRFGLKLNYKPLNNVSIALDLTQDYDRKAMEWVGIEEDSLGKNIIYAESSSIMRDIKLRFNWTFSPELTFEAFMQPFTVNMDYLSYNKLLKEKTRDLEPYIYTDDPDFKLDNNVGTFVLRWEYKPGSTAFIVYNFNKRRSFSSQDQTWSTISSNSLFLKLNYWFQI
;
A
#
# COMPACT_ATOMS: atom_id res chain seq x y z
N THR A 1 14.90 15.27 -15.93
CA THR A 1 14.70 15.34 -17.41
C THR A 1 14.62 16.79 -17.80
N PRO A 2 15.23 17.19 -18.92
CA PRO A 2 14.99 18.50 -19.52
C PRO A 2 13.50 18.68 -19.86
N ASP A 3 12.98 19.89 -19.76
CA ASP A 3 11.55 20.20 -19.89
C ASP A 3 11.03 20.21 -21.36
N ASP A 4 11.91 19.98 -22.34
CA ASP A 4 11.67 20.22 -23.78
C ASP A 4 11.77 18.97 -24.66
N GLY A 5 11.44 17.77 -24.11
CA GLY A 5 11.49 16.53 -24.89
C GLY A 5 10.88 15.33 -24.19
N GLU A 6 10.85 14.19 -24.86
CA GLU A 6 10.27 12.94 -24.37
C GLU A 6 11.31 11.80 -24.27
N ILE A 7 11.22 10.98 -23.22
CA ILE A 7 12.01 9.75 -23.11
C ILE A 7 11.31 8.65 -23.91
N ILE A 8 11.80 8.38 -25.11
CA ILE A 8 11.22 7.39 -26.03
C ILE A 8 11.68 5.96 -25.76
N SER A 9 12.75 5.76 -24.99
CA SER A 9 13.24 4.44 -24.60
C SER A 9 13.95 4.51 -23.26
N LYS A 10 13.60 3.60 -22.34
CA LYS A 10 14.26 3.46 -21.04
C LYS A 10 14.29 2.02 -20.57
N PRO A 11 15.31 1.60 -19.77
CA PRO A 11 15.31 0.31 -19.11
C PRO A 11 14.12 0.18 -18.14
N ASN A 12 13.59 -1.02 -18.01
CA ASN A 12 12.51 -1.31 -17.06
C ASN A 12 13.01 -1.65 -15.65
N VAL A 13 14.31 -1.92 -15.52
CA VAL A 13 14.96 -2.35 -14.27
C VAL A 13 16.39 -1.79 -14.23
N THR A 14 16.89 -1.55 -13.03
CA THR A 14 18.28 -1.13 -12.80
C THR A 14 19.20 -2.36 -12.73
N THR A 15 20.32 -2.32 -13.41
CA THR A 15 21.34 -3.39 -13.43
C THR A 15 22.05 -3.47 -12.09
N ILE A 16 22.00 -4.61 -11.41
CA ILE A 16 22.71 -4.87 -10.17
C ILE A 16 24.07 -5.49 -10.52
N LEU A 17 25.17 -4.78 -10.23
CA LEU A 17 26.54 -5.26 -10.42
C LEU A 17 26.92 -6.31 -9.39
N GLY A 18 26.42 -6.16 -8.16
CA GLY A 18 26.62 -7.11 -7.09
C GLY A 18 25.78 -6.77 -5.87
N ALA A 19 25.40 -7.80 -5.13
CA ALA A 19 24.68 -7.64 -3.87
C ALA A 19 25.07 -8.73 -2.88
N GLY A 20 25.15 -8.34 -1.60
CA GLY A 20 25.45 -9.25 -0.50
C GLY A 20 24.47 -9.05 0.65
N LYS A 21 24.14 -10.15 1.34
CA LYS A 21 23.28 -10.12 2.52
C LYS A 21 23.87 -11.04 3.60
N LEU A 22 24.04 -10.48 4.80
CA LEU A 22 24.44 -11.20 5.99
C LEU A 22 23.38 -11.05 7.08
N LEU A 23 22.92 -12.15 7.64
CA LEU A 23 22.00 -12.18 8.77
C LEU A 23 22.61 -13.08 9.85
N GLY A 24 22.43 -12.69 11.11
CA GLY A 24 22.92 -13.51 12.21
C GLY A 24 22.17 -13.22 13.51
N GLU A 25 22.30 -14.20 14.42
CA GLU A 25 21.82 -14.11 15.79
C GLU A 25 22.88 -14.67 16.73
N THR A 26 23.17 -13.93 17.79
CA THR A 26 24.12 -14.38 18.82
C THR A 26 23.43 -15.27 19.85
N LYS A 27 24.19 -16.02 20.63
CA LYS A 27 23.66 -16.85 21.76
C LYS A 27 22.90 -16.01 22.81
N LYS A 28 23.14 -14.69 22.87
CA LYS A 28 22.43 -13.76 23.76
C LYS A 28 21.16 -13.18 23.13
N GLY A 29 20.80 -13.63 21.93
CA GLY A 29 19.62 -13.18 21.19
C GLY A 29 19.78 -11.85 20.47
N THR A 30 21.00 -11.27 20.40
CA THR A 30 21.26 -10.11 19.56
C THR A 30 21.14 -10.50 18.10
N LYS A 31 20.23 -9.88 17.36
CA LYS A 31 20.03 -10.07 15.94
C LYS A 31 20.72 -8.95 15.16
N PHE A 32 21.36 -9.28 14.06
CA PHE A 32 21.95 -8.30 13.15
C PHE A 32 21.69 -8.67 11.70
N GLY A 33 21.64 -7.64 10.86
CA GLY A 33 21.49 -7.80 9.42
C GLY A 33 22.24 -6.70 8.69
N ILE A 34 22.92 -7.09 7.61
CA ILE A 34 23.61 -6.18 6.70
C ILE A 34 23.20 -6.55 5.28
N ILE A 35 22.86 -5.56 4.48
CA ILE A 35 22.64 -5.68 3.05
C ILE A 35 23.48 -4.60 2.38
N GLU A 36 24.21 -5.01 1.35
CA GLU A 36 24.97 -4.12 0.48
C GLU A 36 24.63 -4.45 -0.96
N ALA A 37 24.40 -3.43 -1.80
CA ALA A 37 24.18 -3.61 -3.22
C ALA A 37 24.80 -2.45 -4.01
N VAL A 38 25.38 -2.77 -5.16
CA VAL A 38 25.90 -1.79 -6.11
C VAL A 38 25.16 -1.95 -7.43
N THR A 39 24.64 -0.86 -7.95
CA THR A 39 23.96 -0.81 -9.26
C THR A 39 24.80 -0.06 -10.28
N ASP A 40 24.60 -0.36 -11.55
CA ASP A 40 25.24 0.34 -12.65
C ASP A 40 24.46 1.58 -13.08
N GLU A 41 25.03 2.35 -13.97
CA GLU A 41 24.38 3.47 -14.63
C GLU A 41 23.33 2.98 -15.62
N GLU A 42 22.15 3.62 -15.60
CA GLU A 42 21.10 3.35 -16.58
C GLU A 42 20.85 4.57 -17.44
N TYR A 43 20.71 4.31 -18.73
CA TYR A 43 20.54 5.36 -19.72
C TYR A 43 19.22 5.15 -20.48
N GLY A 44 18.58 6.27 -20.84
CA GLY A 44 17.46 6.30 -21.77
C GLY A 44 17.81 7.00 -23.07
N VAL A 45 16.87 7.01 -24.01
CA VAL A 45 16.92 7.81 -25.23
C VAL A 45 15.91 8.95 -25.06
N TRP A 46 16.41 10.16 -25.05
CA TRP A 46 15.64 11.39 -25.00
C TRP A 46 15.53 11.97 -26.41
N GLU A 47 14.29 12.27 -26.83
CA GLU A 47 14.00 12.88 -28.11
C GLU A 47 13.47 14.30 -27.87
N HIS A 48 14.06 15.27 -28.53
CA HIS A 48 13.69 16.68 -28.43
C HIS A 48 13.87 17.40 -29.76
N GLU A 49 13.23 18.55 -29.90
CA GLU A 49 13.33 19.40 -31.08
C GLU A 49 14.54 20.37 -30.96
N VAL A 50 15.35 20.38 -32.03
CA VAL A 50 16.42 21.39 -32.20
C VAL A 50 16.22 22.09 -33.56
N GLY A 51 15.64 23.26 -33.53
CA GLY A 51 15.18 23.95 -34.75
C GLY A 51 14.03 23.14 -35.40
N ASP A 52 14.17 22.78 -36.67
CA ASP A 52 13.18 22.01 -37.41
C ASP A 52 13.46 20.47 -37.40
N SER A 53 14.36 20.01 -36.52
CA SER A 53 14.80 18.61 -36.53
C SER A 53 14.58 17.94 -35.16
N LEU A 54 14.05 16.70 -35.19
CA LEU A 54 14.02 15.82 -34.01
C LEU A 54 15.41 15.21 -33.77
N VAL A 55 15.98 15.44 -32.62
CA VAL A 55 17.30 14.94 -32.19
C VAL A 55 17.10 13.90 -31.10
N ARG A 56 17.88 12.83 -31.18
CA ARG A 56 17.88 11.75 -30.16
C ARG A 56 19.21 11.72 -29.44
N GLU A 57 19.16 11.84 -28.13
CA GLU A 57 20.34 11.81 -27.30
C GLU A 57 20.24 10.76 -26.20
N LYS A 58 21.39 10.24 -25.79
CA LYS A 58 21.50 9.35 -24.65
C LYS A 58 21.52 10.18 -23.38
N ILE A 59 20.54 9.96 -22.49
CA ILE A 59 20.44 10.64 -21.21
C ILE A 59 20.65 9.69 -20.05
N LEU A 60 21.42 10.09 -19.04
CA LEU A 60 21.56 9.34 -17.80
C LEU A 60 20.26 9.41 -16.99
N LEU A 61 19.62 8.27 -16.74
CA LEU A 61 18.40 8.16 -15.94
C LEU A 61 18.69 7.81 -14.49
N GLU A 62 19.59 6.85 -14.26
CA GLU A 62 20.01 6.42 -12.94
C GLU A 62 21.55 6.39 -12.88
N PRO A 63 22.17 7.11 -11.94
CA PRO A 63 23.60 7.03 -11.74
C PRO A 63 24.01 5.74 -11.04
N ARG A 64 25.27 5.31 -11.20
CA ARG A 64 25.83 4.24 -10.38
C ARG A 64 25.62 4.55 -8.90
N SER A 65 25.07 3.58 -8.18
CA SER A 65 24.66 3.79 -6.80
C SER A 65 25.10 2.65 -5.89
N ASN A 66 25.46 3.00 -4.66
CA ASN A 66 25.72 2.05 -3.59
C ASN A 66 24.62 2.16 -2.54
N TYR A 67 24.07 1.02 -2.15
CA TYR A 67 23.01 0.87 -1.17
C TYR A 67 23.51 0.07 0.01
N PHE A 68 23.52 0.66 1.19
CA PHE A 68 23.85 -0.02 2.43
C PHE A 68 22.68 0.02 3.40
N ILE A 69 22.36 -1.12 4.02
CA ILE A 69 21.37 -1.24 5.09
C ILE A 69 21.99 -2.05 6.21
N GLY A 70 22.05 -1.47 7.42
CA GLY A 70 22.51 -2.14 8.62
C GLY A 70 21.46 -2.09 9.72
N ARG A 71 21.20 -3.21 10.42
CA ARG A 71 20.30 -3.29 11.56
C ARG A 71 20.89 -4.16 12.67
N VAL A 72 20.74 -3.68 13.91
CA VAL A 72 21.00 -4.46 15.13
C VAL A 72 19.78 -4.38 16.03
N GLU A 73 19.37 -5.50 16.60
CA GLU A 73 18.28 -5.59 17.57
C GLU A 73 18.76 -6.39 18.78
N GLN A 74 18.59 -5.81 19.97
CA GLN A 74 19.01 -6.39 21.25
C GLN A 74 17.79 -6.65 22.13
N PRO A 75 17.56 -7.89 22.60
CA PRO A 75 16.65 -8.14 23.71
C PRO A 75 17.08 -7.41 24.99
N VAL A 76 16.12 -6.79 25.68
CA VAL A 76 16.35 -6.05 26.92
C VAL A 76 15.27 -6.43 27.94
N PHE A 77 15.60 -6.45 29.23
CA PHE A 77 14.71 -6.76 30.36
C PHE A 77 14.08 -8.17 30.33
N ASN A 78 13.53 -8.59 29.20
CA ASN A 78 12.93 -9.90 28.99
C ASN A 78 13.02 -10.30 27.50
N SER A 79 12.69 -11.54 27.18
CA SER A 79 12.82 -12.08 25.80
C SER A 79 11.89 -11.43 24.77
N LEU A 80 10.89 -10.67 25.20
CA LEU A 80 9.89 -10.03 24.32
C LEU A 80 10.09 -8.52 24.20
N SER A 81 11.03 -7.97 24.97
CA SER A 81 11.38 -6.55 24.92
C SER A 81 12.66 -6.36 24.14
N THR A 82 12.65 -5.46 23.17
CA THR A 82 13.79 -5.21 22.28
C THR A 82 14.05 -3.72 22.12
N VAL A 83 15.31 -3.40 21.85
CA VAL A 83 15.76 -2.10 21.33
C VAL A 83 16.53 -2.36 20.05
N GLY A 84 16.25 -1.59 19.00
CA GLY A 84 16.85 -1.72 17.69
C GLY A 84 17.49 -0.43 17.21
N LEU A 85 18.59 -0.57 16.47
CA LEU A 85 19.24 0.51 15.73
C LEU A 85 19.28 0.11 14.26
N MET A 86 18.92 1.03 13.37
CA MET A 86 18.95 0.83 11.92
C MET A 86 19.61 2.01 11.23
N VAL A 87 20.44 1.72 10.26
CA VAL A 87 21.08 2.71 9.38
C VAL A 87 20.80 2.31 7.93
N THR A 88 20.44 3.28 7.11
CA THR A 88 20.48 3.13 5.65
C THR A 88 21.36 4.23 5.07
N ASP A 89 22.13 3.90 4.05
CA ASP A 89 23.01 4.82 3.33
C ASP A 89 22.90 4.55 1.83
N LEU A 90 22.57 5.57 1.08
CA LEU A 90 22.56 5.55 -0.37
C LEU A 90 23.51 6.62 -0.89
N ARG A 91 24.47 6.18 -1.70
CA ARG A 91 25.44 7.04 -2.39
C ARG A 91 25.25 6.91 -3.89
N ARG A 92 24.96 8.01 -4.54
CA ARG A 92 24.84 8.12 -5.99
C ARG A 92 26.07 8.82 -6.56
N ASN A 93 26.65 8.26 -7.60
CA ASN A 93 27.80 8.88 -8.24
C ASN A 93 27.41 10.24 -8.88
N ASN A 94 27.99 11.32 -8.39
CA ASN A 94 27.73 12.70 -8.83
C ASN A 94 26.26 13.17 -8.71
N ALA A 95 25.41 12.46 -7.95
CA ALA A 95 23.98 12.77 -7.84
C ALA A 95 23.43 12.74 -6.40
N GLY A 96 24.32 12.96 -5.41
CA GLY A 96 23.91 13.15 -4.03
C GLY A 96 23.82 11.88 -3.18
N TYR A 97 23.29 12.04 -1.96
CA TYR A 97 23.20 10.96 -0.98
C TYR A 97 21.88 10.99 -0.21
N SER A 98 21.54 9.87 0.40
CA SER A 98 20.41 9.76 1.33
C SER A 98 20.78 8.82 2.48
N ASN A 99 20.68 9.32 3.71
CA ASN A 99 20.98 8.59 4.94
C ASN A 99 19.81 8.60 5.87
N VAL A 100 19.53 7.47 6.51
CA VAL A 100 18.53 7.40 7.58
C VAL A 100 19.12 6.67 8.77
N LEU A 101 18.96 7.26 9.96
CA LEU A 101 19.28 6.65 11.24
C LEU A 101 17.99 6.47 12.04
N GLY A 102 17.69 5.25 12.46
CA GLY A 102 16.50 4.90 13.23
C GLY A 102 16.85 4.20 14.53
N LEU A 103 16.25 4.65 15.63
CA LEU A 103 16.21 3.97 16.91
C LEU A 103 14.79 3.50 17.15
N ASP A 104 14.59 2.24 17.48
CA ASP A 104 13.26 1.70 17.79
C ASP A 104 13.29 0.86 19.07
N TRP A 105 12.14 0.76 19.72
CA TRP A 105 11.96 -0.07 20.91
C TRP A 105 10.58 -0.71 20.95
N ASN A 106 10.52 -1.89 21.57
CA ASN A 106 9.29 -2.59 21.93
C ASN A 106 9.47 -3.14 23.34
N ILE A 107 8.96 -2.44 24.32
CA ILE A 107 9.13 -2.79 25.73
C ILE A 107 7.82 -3.35 26.26
N ARG A 108 7.89 -4.48 26.95
CA ARG A 108 6.74 -5.18 27.51
C ARG A 108 6.86 -5.39 29.00
N PHE A 109 5.78 -5.07 29.70
CA PHE A 109 5.65 -5.17 31.16
C PHE A 109 4.38 -5.93 31.54
N LEU A 110 4.19 -6.17 32.85
CA LEU A 110 2.98 -6.77 33.43
C LEU A 110 2.57 -8.07 32.71
N ASN A 111 3.50 -9.02 32.60
CA ASN A 111 3.28 -10.27 31.87
C ASN A 111 2.77 -10.03 30.43
N ASN A 112 3.37 -9.06 29.75
CA ASN A 112 3.03 -8.63 28.38
C ASN A 112 1.70 -7.90 28.23
N ALA A 113 0.98 -7.59 29.29
CA ALA A 113 -0.26 -6.83 29.20
C ALA A 113 -0.01 -5.37 28.79
N LEU A 114 1.08 -4.75 29.26
CA LEU A 114 1.48 -3.40 28.88
C LEU A 114 2.59 -3.44 27.82
N SER A 115 2.39 -2.74 26.71
CA SER A 115 3.36 -2.59 25.62
C SER A 115 3.63 -1.11 25.35
N ILE A 116 4.91 -0.72 25.37
CA ILE A 116 5.37 0.61 24.97
C ILE A 116 6.30 0.43 23.78
N ARG A 117 5.87 0.88 22.60
CA ARG A 117 6.64 0.79 21.35
C ARG A 117 6.87 2.17 20.80
N GLY A 118 8.02 2.40 20.24
CA GLY A 118 8.30 3.67 19.62
C GLY A 118 9.45 3.61 18.64
N GLN A 119 9.66 4.74 17.99
CA GLN A 119 10.68 4.92 17.00
C GLN A 119 11.06 6.39 16.94
N LEU A 120 12.36 6.65 16.85
CA LEU A 120 12.94 7.95 16.51
C LEU A 120 13.75 7.75 15.22
N VAL A 121 13.57 8.64 14.27
CA VAL A 121 14.23 8.54 12.97
C VAL A 121 14.77 9.91 12.58
N HIS A 122 16.00 9.93 12.13
CA HIS A 122 16.64 11.08 11.49
C HIS A 122 16.92 10.74 10.03
N SER A 123 16.50 11.58 9.11
CA SER A 123 16.79 11.47 7.67
C SER A 123 17.65 12.63 7.23
N SER A 124 18.57 12.38 6.31
CA SER A 124 19.39 13.40 5.67
C SER A 124 19.54 13.05 4.19
N LYS A 125 19.12 13.95 3.33
CA LYS A 125 19.21 13.82 1.88
C LYS A 125 19.82 15.09 1.32
N ASP A 126 20.99 14.96 0.72
CA ASP A 126 21.79 16.07 0.22
C ASP A 126 22.03 17.13 1.32
N ARG A 127 21.40 18.30 1.19
CA ARG A 127 21.53 19.42 2.14
C ARG A 127 20.32 19.56 3.08
N THR A 128 19.35 18.65 2.97
CA THR A 128 18.12 18.71 3.74
C THR A 128 18.10 17.61 4.78
N SER A 129 17.63 17.90 5.98
CA SER A 129 17.43 16.90 7.02
C SER A 129 16.09 17.06 7.72
N GLY A 130 15.58 15.97 8.26
CA GLY A 130 14.33 15.94 9.00
C GLY A 130 14.29 14.85 10.05
N ASN A 131 13.39 14.99 11.02
CA ASN A 131 13.19 14.06 12.11
C ASN A 131 11.77 13.51 12.10
N GLY A 132 11.64 12.26 12.50
CA GLY A 132 10.36 11.61 12.74
C GLY A 132 10.36 10.89 14.08
N ALA A 133 9.23 10.93 14.78
CA ALA A 133 9.04 10.23 16.04
C ALA A 133 7.64 9.62 16.09
N ARG A 134 7.51 8.42 16.66
CA ARG A 134 6.20 7.84 16.98
C ARG A 134 6.28 7.01 18.25
N ILE A 135 5.17 7.00 18.99
CA ILE A 135 5.02 6.19 20.17
C ILE A 135 3.64 5.54 20.23
N PHE A 136 3.61 4.32 20.72
CA PHE A 136 2.41 3.52 21.00
C PHE A 136 2.47 3.04 22.44
N VAL A 137 1.40 3.26 23.17
CA VAL A 137 1.22 2.71 24.52
C VAL A 137 -0.08 1.91 24.52
N GLY A 138 0.00 0.64 24.80
CA GLY A 138 -1.15 -0.26 24.75
C GLY A 138 -1.23 -1.16 25.97
N TYR A 139 -2.40 -1.22 26.58
CA TYR A 139 -2.72 -2.19 27.59
C TYR A 139 -3.73 -3.20 27.05
N LEU A 140 -3.38 -4.47 27.17
CA LEU A 140 -4.19 -5.59 26.75
C LEU A 140 -4.53 -6.40 28.01
N ASN A 141 -5.73 -6.18 28.55
CA ASN A 141 -6.23 -7.07 29.61
C ASN A 141 -6.41 -8.48 29.03
N PRO A 142 -5.87 -9.52 29.66
CA PRO A 142 -5.93 -10.87 29.13
C PRO A 142 -7.36 -11.42 29.02
N GLU A 143 -8.33 -10.90 29.78
CA GLU A 143 -9.68 -11.45 29.85
C GLU A 143 -10.68 -10.76 28.95
N TRP A 144 -10.78 -9.41 28.95
CA TRP A 144 -11.95 -8.79 28.35
C TRP A 144 -11.82 -7.43 27.68
N TRP A 145 -10.72 -6.63 27.86
CA TRP A 145 -10.61 -5.32 27.23
C TRP A 145 -9.19 -4.98 26.78
N GLU A 146 -9.09 -4.03 25.85
CA GLU A 146 -7.83 -3.42 25.41
C GLU A 146 -8.00 -1.92 25.24
N LEU A 147 -6.91 -1.19 25.47
CA LEU A 147 -6.83 0.24 25.20
C LEU A 147 -5.44 0.57 24.71
N LYS A 148 -5.36 1.35 23.61
CA LYS A 148 -4.10 1.77 22.97
C LYS A 148 -4.17 3.23 22.62
N PHE A 149 -3.10 3.93 22.92
CA PHE A 149 -2.84 5.29 22.44
C PHE A 149 -1.66 5.26 21.51
N PHE A 150 -1.72 6.07 20.47
CA PHE A 150 -0.60 6.26 19.59
C PHE A 150 -0.56 7.68 19.06
N THR A 151 0.67 8.16 18.88
CA THR A 151 0.92 9.48 18.31
C THR A 151 2.22 9.44 17.52
N GLY A 152 2.35 10.33 16.59
CA GLY A 152 3.58 10.54 15.84
C GLY A 152 3.68 11.95 15.32
N TYR A 153 4.90 12.31 15.02
CA TYR A 153 5.28 13.59 14.41
C TYR A 153 6.42 13.38 13.43
N LYS A 154 6.44 14.13 12.36
CA LYS A 154 7.57 14.23 11.43
C LYS A 154 7.72 15.66 10.91
N ASP A 155 8.96 16.07 10.69
CA ASP A 155 9.29 17.35 10.07
C ASP A 155 8.79 17.39 8.61
N LYS A 156 8.58 18.60 8.08
CA LYS A 156 8.24 18.76 6.65
C LYS A 156 9.34 18.28 5.72
N THR A 157 10.58 18.29 6.19
CA THR A 157 11.79 17.89 5.47
C THR A 157 12.18 16.43 5.72
N PHE A 158 11.36 15.69 6.46
CA PHE A 158 11.60 14.27 6.70
C PHE A 158 11.39 13.46 5.42
N GLU A 159 12.43 12.76 4.97
CA GLU A 159 12.42 11.99 3.71
C GLU A 159 13.19 10.68 3.88
N ILE A 160 12.51 9.55 3.63
CA ILE A 160 13.09 8.20 3.76
C ILE A 160 12.83 7.33 2.51
N ASN A 161 12.15 7.85 1.48
CA ASN A 161 11.63 7.04 0.37
C ASN A 161 12.69 6.48 -0.58
N ASP A 162 13.95 6.88 -0.45
CA ASP A 162 15.05 6.30 -1.24
C ASP A 162 15.32 4.81 -0.87
N LEU A 163 15.26 4.45 0.42
CA LEU A 163 15.47 3.09 0.94
C LEU A 163 14.41 2.66 1.97
N GLY A 164 13.39 3.44 2.12
CA GLY A 164 12.24 3.21 2.99
C GLY A 164 10.94 3.48 2.25
N PHE A 165 9.87 3.60 3.02
CA PHE A 165 8.56 3.97 2.48
C PHE A 165 7.78 4.79 3.49
N ASP A 166 7.46 6.03 3.14
CA ASP A 166 6.59 6.92 3.91
C ASP A 166 5.52 7.50 2.99
N TRP A 167 4.28 7.06 3.18
CA TRP A 167 3.10 7.51 2.46
C TRP A 167 2.15 8.37 3.31
N LEU A 168 2.55 8.64 4.57
CA LEU A 168 1.73 9.46 5.46
C LEU A 168 1.88 10.94 5.12
N TYR A 169 0.80 11.55 4.66
CA TYR A 169 0.74 12.98 4.34
C TYR A 169 0.64 13.86 5.59
N SER A 170 0.20 13.29 6.73
CA SER A 170 0.13 14.01 8.00
C SER A 170 1.50 14.17 8.63
N ASN A 171 1.84 15.37 9.06
CA ASN A 171 3.04 15.64 9.83
C ASN A 171 2.89 15.25 11.30
N TRP A 172 1.67 15.26 11.83
CA TRP A 172 1.34 14.81 13.16
C TRP A 172 0.06 14.00 13.16
N TYR A 173 -0.07 13.09 14.09
CA TYR A 173 -1.29 12.33 14.29
C TYR A 173 -1.45 11.87 15.74
N TYR A 174 -2.71 11.65 16.14
CA TYR A 174 -3.11 11.03 17.41
C TYR A 174 -4.16 9.97 17.14
N GLY A 175 -4.14 8.90 17.90
CA GLY A 175 -5.16 7.89 17.83
C GLY A 175 -5.39 7.16 19.13
N VAL A 176 -6.61 6.66 19.28
CA VAL A 176 -7.05 5.83 20.39
C VAL A 176 -7.77 4.62 19.82
N ASP A 177 -7.32 3.42 20.21
CA ASP A 177 -7.99 2.17 19.91
C ASP A 177 -8.47 1.57 21.23
N GLY A 178 -9.77 1.35 21.38
CA GLY A 178 -10.38 0.62 22.50
C GLY A 178 -11.06 -0.65 22.03
N GLY A 179 -11.14 -1.65 22.88
CA GLY A 179 -11.83 -2.87 22.55
C GLY A 179 -12.36 -3.64 23.75
N ILE A 180 -13.47 -4.29 23.56
CA ILE A 180 -14.06 -5.24 24.51
C ILE A 180 -14.13 -6.59 23.80
N ARG A 181 -13.68 -7.64 24.49
CA ARG A 181 -13.66 -9.00 23.94
C ARG A 181 -14.08 -10.02 24.98
N LYS A 182 -14.82 -10.99 24.55
CA LYS A 182 -15.13 -12.17 25.34
C LYS A 182 -14.56 -13.41 24.64
N GLN A 183 -13.47 -13.93 25.19
CA GLN A 183 -12.71 -15.03 24.57
C GLN A 183 -13.17 -16.41 25.06
N LYS A 184 -13.94 -16.49 26.15
CA LYS A 184 -14.52 -17.74 26.69
C LYS A 184 -15.91 -17.97 26.07
N PRO A 185 -16.24 -19.20 25.69
CA PRO A 185 -17.56 -19.53 25.14
C PRO A 185 -18.72 -19.19 26.08
N TRP A 186 -19.81 -18.64 25.53
CA TRP A 186 -21.03 -18.37 26.24
C TRP A 186 -22.25 -18.40 25.31
N GLY A 187 -23.43 -18.80 25.79
CA GLY A 187 -24.60 -18.96 24.94
C GLY A 187 -24.27 -19.72 23.65
N ARG A 188 -24.54 -19.13 22.49
CA ARG A 188 -24.22 -19.68 21.17
C ARG A 188 -22.85 -19.25 20.62
N PHE A 189 -22.13 -18.40 21.33
CA PHE A 189 -20.88 -17.82 20.87
C PHE A 189 -19.66 -18.55 21.41
N LEU A 190 -18.59 -18.64 20.60
CA LEU A 190 -17.23 -18.97 21.00
C LEU A 190 -16.49 -17.74 21.47
N LYS A 191 -16.61 -16.63 20.71
CA LYS A 191 -15.91 -15.36 20.95
C LYS A 191 -16.76 -14.20 20.45
N ASN A 192 -16.58 -13.05 21.11
CA ASN A 192 -17.12 -11.77 20.64
C ASN A 192 -16.04 -10.71 20.81
N ASP A 193 -15.89 -9.88 19.79
CA ASP A 193 -14.95 -8.75 19.76
C ASP A 193 -15.69 -7.50 19.27
N LEU A 194 -15.53 -6.41 20.01
CA LEU A 194 -15.93 -5.04 19.60
C LEU A 194 -14.72 -4.15 19.72
N LYS A 195 -14.37 -3.44 18.65
CA LYS A 195 -13.26 -2.49 18.63
C LYS A 195 -13.72 -1.14 18.12
N ILE A 196 -13.24 -0.10 18.76
CA ILE A 196 -13.48 1.29 18.39
C ILE A 196 -12.13 1.95 18.22
N LYS A 197 -11.92 2.60 17.07
CA LYS A 197 -10.71 3.34 16.74
C LYS A 197 -11.08 4.74 16.32
N TYR A 198 -10.42 5.72 16.95
CA TYR A 198 -10.48 7.10 16.51
C TYR A 198 -9.10 7.61 16.17
N HIS A 199 -8.99 8.33 15.08
CA HIS A 199 -7.75 8.88 14.58
C HIS A 199 -7.95 10.29 14.07
N VAL A 200 -6.97 11.16 14.32
CA VAL A 200 -6.88 12.50 13.72
C VAL A 200 -5.42 12.79 13.39
N GLY A 201 -5.20 13.39 12.23
CA GLY A 201 -3.88 13.81 11.79
C GLY A 201 -3.96 15.09 10.96
N GLY A 202 -2.85 15.76 10.86
CA GLY A 202 -2.78 17.03 10.16
C GLY A 202 -1.38 17.39 9.70
N ARG A 203 -1.33 18.47 8.96
CA ARG A 203 -0.10 19.05 8.42
C ARG A 203 0.56 19.98 9.44
N GLY A 204 1.83 20.32 9.19
CA GLY A 204 2.60 21.24 10.01
C GLY A 204 2.10 22.71 9.99
N ASP A 205 1.18 23.03 9.09
CA ASP A 205 0.49 24.32 9.01
C ASP A 205 -0.85 24.35 9.80
N GLY A 206 -1.17 23.26 10.52
CA GLY A 206 -2.37 23.15 11.34
C GLY A 206 -3.59 22.58 10.62
N LEU A 207 -3.54 22.34 9.32
CA LEU A 207 -4.65 21.74 8.59
C LEU A 207 -4.83 20.27 8.99
N ILE A 208 -6.08 19.90 9.32
CA ILE A 208 -6.46 18.50 9.56
C ILE A 208 -6.75 17.85 8.22
N ASN A 209 -5.91 16.90 7.81
CA ASN A 209 -6.04 16.20 6.53
C ASN A 209 -6.54 14.74 6.68
N ASN A 210 -6.66 14.25 7.91
CA ASN A 210 -7.18 12.91 8.20
C ASN A 210 -7.94 12.91 9.52
N LYS A 211 -9.19 12.41 9.51
CA LYS A 211 -9.99 12.27 10.73
C LYS A 211 -11.03 11.16 10.51
N TYR A 212 -10.92 10.08 11.27
CA TYR A 212 -11.87 8.97 11.14
C TYR A 212 -12.23 8.30 12.46
N LEU A 213 -13.41 7.70 12.46
CA LEU A 213 -13.90 6.77 13.47
C LEU A 213 -14.16 5.42 12.79
N ARG A 214 -13.62 4.35 13.35
CA ARG A 214 -13.89 2.98 12.91
C ARG A 214 -14.43 2.15 14.06
N ILE A 215 -15.52 1.42 13.80
CA ILE A 215 -16.11 0.46 14.74
C ILE A 215 -16.14 -0.90 14.05
N ASN A 216 -15.49 -1.89 14.64
CA ASN A 216 -15.47 -3.26 14.13
C ASN A 216 -16.12 -4.18 15.18
N GLN A 217 -17.05 -4.99 14.75
CA GLN A 217 -17.72 -5.97 15.56
C GLN A 217 -17.59 -7.35 14.91
N LYS A 218 -17.24 -8.38 15.71
CA LYS A 218 -17.10 -9.77 15.25
C LYS A 218 -17.69 -10.73 16.27
N ASN A 219 -18.45 -11.70 15.78
CA ASN A 219 -18.99 -12.82 16.56
C ASN A 219 -18.57 -14.12 15.92
N ASP A 220 -17.87 -14.98 16.66
CA ASP A 220 -17.57 -16.34 16.30
C ASP A 220 -18.57 -17.27 17.03
N PHE A 221 -19.28 -18.11 16.30
CA PHE A 221 -20.30 -19.03 16.82
C PHE A 221 -19.74 -20.42 17.12
N LYS A 222 -20.42 -21.18 17.96
CA LYS A 222 -20.04 -22.57 18.31
C LYS A 222 -20.07 -23.55 17.12
N ASN A 223 -20.79 -23.20 16.04
CA ASN A 223 -20.73 -23.95 14.78
C ASN A 223 -19.56 -23.47 13.86
N TYR A 224 -18.66 -22.62 14.40
CA TYR A 224 -17.49 -22.07 13.73
C TYR A 224 -17.79 -21.13 12.54
N TRP A 225 -19.02 -20.67 12.42
CA TRP A 225 -19.34 -19.54 11.57
C TRP A 225 -18.94 -18.25 12.25
N SER A 226 -18.63 -17.23 11.45
CA SER A 226 -18.39 -15.88 11.95
C SER A 226 -19.29 -14.88 11.23
N ILE A 227 -19.79 -13.90 11.95
CA ILE A 227 -20.50 -12.74 11.40
C ILE A 227 -19.85 -11.50 12.00
N GLY A 228 -19.58 -10.51 11.17
CA GLY A 228 -19.09 -9.23 11.63
C GLY A 228 -19.68 -8.07 10.86
N SER A 229 -19.50 -6.90 11.44
CA SER A 229 -19.83 -5.62 10.83
C SER A 229 -18.74 -4.60 11.10
N ASP A 230 -18.51 -3.73 10.12
CA ASP A 230 -17.55 -2.64 10.19
C ASP A 230 -18.29 -1.35 9.86
N LEU A 231 -18.11 -0.31 10.66
CA LEU A 231 -18.55 1.05 10.39
C LEU A 231 -17.30 1.92 10.32
N ASP A 232 -17.07 2.52 9.17
CA ASP A 232 -16.02 3.49 8.91
C ASP A 232 -16.62 4.86 8.64
N MET A 233 -16.27 5.86 9.44
CA MET A 233 -16.69 7.25 9.23
C MET A 233 -15.44 8.11 9.02
N ASN A 234 -15.26 8.60 7.80
CA ASN A 234 -14.26 9.60 7.45
C ASN A 234 -14.93 10.98 7.55
N PHE A 235 -14.52 11.77 8.54
CA PHE A 235 -15.06 13.11 8.75
C PHE A 235 -14.43 14.09 7.77
N ALA A 236 -15.16 15.15 7.47
CA ALA A 236 -14.65 16.25 6.66
C ALA A 236 -13.24 16.69 7.11
N ALA A 237 -12.34 16.74 6.17
CA ALA A 237 -10.95 17.09 6.37
C ALA A 237 -10.40 17.80 5.12
N PHE A 238 -9.17 18.29 5.14
CA PHE A 238 -8.55 18.92 3.99
C PHE A 238 -7.80 17.88 3.17
N ASN A 239 -8.26 17.65 1.95
CA ASN A 239 -7.56 16.80 1.00
C ASN A 239 -6.42 17.59 0.37
N ASP A 240 -5.19 17.21 0.68
CA ASP A 240 -3.96 17.75 0.13
C ASP A 240 -3.24 16.75 -0.81
N TYR A 241 -3.89 15.62 -1.11
CA TYR A 241 -3.32 14.59 -1.98
C TYR A 241 -3.07 15.12 -3.39
N ASP A 242 -3.97 15.95 -3.90
CA ASP A 242 -3.87 16.50 -5.25
C ASP A 242 -2.67 17.43 -5.42
N THR A 243 -2.21 18.07 -4.34
CA THR A 243 -0.97 18.90 -4.35
C THR A 243 0.32 18.08 -4.56
N PHE A 244 0.26 16.74 -4.42
CA PHE A 244 1.37 15.85 -4.78
C PHE A 244 1.31 15.40 -6.25
N ARG A 245 0.14 15.47 -6.86
CA ARG A 245 -0.04 15.18 -8.28
C ARG A 245 0.43 16.37 -9.13
N ASP A 246 0.10 17.58 -8.65
CA ASP A 246 0.49 18.82 -9.26
C ASP A 246 0.76 19.85 -8.17
N ASN A 247 1.94 20.48 -8.19
CA ASN A 247 2.35 21.50 -7.21
C ASN A 247 1.43 22.73 -7.21
N ASP A 248 0.70 22.96 -8.29
CA ASP A 248 -0.24 24.05 -8.47
C ASP A 248 -1.67 23.70 -8.06
N ALA A 249 -1.94 22.45 -7.74
CA ALA A 249 -3.24 22.01 -7.24
C ALA A 249 -3.54 22.63 -5.86
N TRP A 250 -4.81 22.95 -5.65
CA TRP A 250 -5.26 23.52 -4.38
C TRP A 250 -5.70 22.45 -3.40
N VAL A 251 -5.52 22.73 -2.10
CA VAL A 251 -6.09 21.93 -1.03
C VAL A 251 -7.61 22.06 -1.04
N TYR A 252 -8.30 20.94 -1.12
CA TYR A 252 -9.76 20.86 -1.18
C TYR A 252 -10.33 20.37 0.16
N LYS A 253 -11.50 20.88 0.56
CA LYS A 253 -12.21 20.41 1.76
C LYS A 253 -13.12 19.24 1.42
N SER A 254 -12.74 18.02 1.82
CA SER A 254 -13.55 16.82 1.63
C SER A 254 -14.82 16.85 2.49
N GLU A 255 -15.76 16.00 2.16
CA GLU A 255 -16.98 15.79 2.93
C GLU A 255 -16.84 14.66 3.97
N THR A 256 -17.86 14.53 4.81
CA THR A 256 -18.00 13.36 5.68
C THR A 256 -18.62 12.21 4.89
N ILE A 257 -17.94 11.05 4.90
CA ILE A 257 -18.39 9.81 4.26
C ILE A 257 -18.44 8.71 5.32
N GLY A 258 -19.55 7.99 5.38
CA GLY A 258 -19.73 6.79 6.19
C GLY A 258 -19.86 5.56 5.31
N ASP A 259 -19.13 4.49 5.64
CA ASP A 259 -19.24 3.16 5.04
C ASP A 259 -19.65 2.14 6.10
N PHE A 260 -20.65 1.34 5.79
CA PHE A 260 -21.09 0.22 6.62
C PHE A 260 -20.94 -1.07 5.84
N ARG A 261 -20.16 -2.00 6.40
CA ARG A 261 -19.93 -3.33 5.86
C ARG A 261 -20.50 -4.40 6.79
N ILE A 262 -21.17 -5.41 6.24
CA ILE A 262 -21.49 -6.66 6.90
C ILE A 262 -20.82 -7.81 6.17
N TRP A 263 -20.35 -8.82 6.92
CA TRP A 263 -19.76 -10.01 6.34
C TRP A 263 -20.10 -11.27 7.12
N ILE A 264 -20.16 -12.38 6.39
CA ILE A 264 -20.43 -13.70 6.91
C ILE A 264 -19.34 -14.65 6.41
N ARG A 265 -18.81 -15.47 7.30
CA ARG A 265 -17.81 -16.48 7.02
C ARG A 265 -18.28 -17.82 7.53
N THR A 266 -18.23 -18.87 6.69
CA THR A 266 -18.57 -20.24 7.06
C THR A 266 -17.47 -20.91 7.90
N ASP A 267 -17.67 -22.14 8.36
CA ASP A 267 -16.67 -22.91 9.09
C ASP A 267 -15.43 -23.18 8.22
N GLN A 268 -14.32 -22.50 8.53
CA GLN A 268 -13.07 -22.55 7.76
C GLN A 268 -12.31 -23.90 7.86
N ARG A 269 -12.81 -24.84 8.66
CA ARG A 269 -12.25 -26.21 8.79
C ARG A 269 -12.81 -27.18 7.76
N LYS A 270 -13.86 -26.76 7.04
CA LYS A 270 -14.52 -27.58 6.02
C LYS A 270 -13.74 -27.55 4.70
N GLN A 271 -13.93 -28.57 3.89
CA GLN A 271 -13.34 -28.65 2.56
C GLN A 271 -13.80 -27.52 1.64
N PHE A 272 -15.07 -27.12 1.78
CA PHE A 272 -15.62 -25.95 1.07
C PHE A 272 -15.95 -24.85 2.07
N THR A 273 -15.43 -23.66 1.85
CA THR A 273 -15.64 -22.48 2.69
C THR A 273 -15.99 -21.26 1.87
N THR A 274 -16.82 -20.40 2.45
CA THR A 274 -17.33 -19.21 1.79
C THR A 274 -17.24 -18.03 2.74
N ASP A 275 -16.76 -16.87 2.23
CA ASP A 275 -16.86 -15.58 2.87
C ASP A 275 -17.65 -14.66 1.93
N VAL A 276 -18.71 -14.02 2.43
CA VAL A 276 -19.51 -13.04 1.69
C VAL A 276 -19.48 -11.73 2.44
N SER A 277 -19.36 -10.63 1.73
CA SER A 277 -19.43 -9.28 2.30
C SER A 277 -20.18 -8.31 1.41
N LEU A 278 -20.89 -7.39 2.05
CA LEU A 278 -21.59 -6.27 1.42
C LEU A 278 -21.17 -5.00 2.15
N SER A 279 -20.78 -3.96 1.42
CA SER A 279 -20.54 -2.62 1.95
C SER A 279 -21.45 -1.61 1.26
N ILE A 280 -21.87 -0.63 2.02
CA ILE A 280 -22.67 0.51 1.56
C ILE A 280 -22.04 1.76 2.15
N GLY A 281 -21.48 2.59 1.28
CA GLY A 281 -20.95 3.91 1.61
C GLY A 281 -21.90 5.02 1.21
N ARG A 282 -21.97 6.07 2.04
CA ARG A 282 -22.77 7.27 1.76
C ARG A 282 -22.04 8.50 2.27
N GLY A 283 -22.01 9.53 1.44
CA GLY A 283 -21.48 10.83 1.79
C GLY A 283 -22.54 11.92 1.93
N GLN A 284 -22.13 13.05 2.46
CA GLN A 284 -23.00 14.18 2.75
C GLN A 284 -23.58 14.83 1.48
N TYR A 285 -22.83 14.82 0.37
CA TYR A 285 -23.18 15.51 -0.88
C TYR A 285 -23.36 14.54 -2.04
N SER A 286 -23.98 13.38 -1.76
CA SER A 286 -24.39 12.38 -2.74
C SER A 286 -23.35 11.35 -3.20
N PRO A 287 -22.08 11.31 -2.77
CA PRO A 287 -21.26 10.15 -3.11
C PRO A 287 -21.85 8.90 -2.49
N TRP A 288 -21.74 7.82 -3.21
CA TRP A 288 -22.10 6.50 -2.70
C TRP A 288 -21.16 5.43 -3.25
N GLU A 289 -20.96 4.42 -2.44
CA GLU A 289 -20.18 3.25 -2.79
C GLU A 289 -20.98 2.01 -2.40
N ASN A 290 -21.04 1.03 -3.29
CA ASN A 290 -21.56 -0.29 -2.98
C ASN A 290 -20.52 -1.33 -3.38
N ARG A 291 -20.09 -2.14 -2.42
CA ARG A 291 -19.10 -3.18 -2.67
C ARG A 291 -19.68 -4.55 -2.35
N PHE A 292 -19.51 -5.48 -3.25
CA PHE A 292 -19.77 -6.89 -3.06
C PHE A 292 -18.45 -7.68 -3.04
N GLY A 293 -18.28 -8.57 -2.07
CA GLY A 293 -17.15 -9.47 -2.00
C GLY A 293 -17.61 -10.92 -1.78
N LEU A 294 -17.02 -11.85 -2.54
CA LEU A 294 -17.23 -13.28 -2.42
C LEU A 294 -15.88 -14.00 -2.47
N LYS A 295 -15.59 -14.79 -1.42
CA LYS A 295 -14.43 -15.71 -1.41
C LYS A 295 -14.93 -17.13 -1.29
N LEU A 296 -14.46 -17.97 -2.19
CA LEU A 296 -14.70 -19.41 -2.16
C LEU A 296 -13.34 -20.12 -2.04
N ASN A 297 -13.23 -21.02 -1.08
CA ASN A 297 -12.07 -21.90 -0.97
C ASN A 297 -12.56 -23.34 -1.01
N TYR A 298 -11.93 -24.15 -1.84
CA TYR A 298 -12.23 -25.55 -1.99
C TYR A 298 -10.98 -26.41 -1.88
N LYS A 299 -10.98 -27.36 -0.98
CA LYS A 299 -9.90 -28.33 -0.76
C LYS A 299 -10.44 -29.74 -1.06
N PRO A 300 -10.49 -30.14 -2.34
CA PRO A 300 -10.99 -31.46 -2.74
C PRO A 300 -10.17 -32.58 -2.12
N LEU A 301 -8.87 -32.34 -1.97
CA LEU A 301 -7.89 -33.25 -1.38
C LEU A 301 -7.02 -32.47 -0.37
N ASN A 302 -6.34 -33.18 0.52
CA ASN A 302 -5.45 -32.56 1.51
C ASN A 302 -4.27 -31.82 0.86
N ASN A 303 -3.91 -32.20 -0.35
CA ASN A 303 -2.79 -31.67 -1.11
C ASN A 303 -3.20 -30.77 -2.29
N VAL A 304 -4.50 -30.49 -2.44
CA VAL A 304 -5.04 -29.61 -3.50
C VAL A 304 -5.90 -28.53 -2.87
N SER A 305 -5.67 -27.27 -3.23
CA SER A 305 -6.51 -26.15 -2.86
C SER A 305 -6.80 -25.22 -4.04
N ILE A 306 -8.05 -24.80 -4.13
CA ILE A 306 -8.55 -23.85 -5.13
C ILE A 306 -9.21 -22.71 -4.38
N ALA A 307 -8.86 -21.47 -4.70
CA ALA A 307 -9.49 -20.29 -4.13
C ALA A 307 -9.92 -19.32 -5.23
N LEU A 308 -11.11 -18.79 -5.07
CA LEU A 308 -11.68 -17.70 -5.88
C LEU A 308 -12.03 -16.55 -4.95
N ASP A 309 -11.55 -15.35 -5.29
CA ASP A 309 -11.89 -14.11 -4.59
C ASP A 309 -12.44 -13.14 -5.64
N LEU A 310 -13.69 -12.76 -5.51
CA LEU A 310 -14.41 -11.83 -6.38
C LEU A 310 -14.71 -10.57 -5.59
N THR A 311 -14.33 -9.42 -6.12
CA THR A 311 -14.74 -8.12 -5.60
C THR A 311 -15.33 -7.29 -6.73
N GLN A 312 -16.47 -6.70 -6.49
CA GLN A 312 -17.07 -5.72 -7.38
C GLN A 312 -17.40 -4.49 -6.57
N ASP A 313 -16.84 -3.35 -7.01
CA ASP A 313 -17.13 -2.04 -6.47
C ASP A 313 -17.93 -1.24 -7.49
N TYR A 314 -18.90 -0.52 -7.00
CA TYR A 314 -19.71 0.44 -7.73
C TYR A 314 -19.67 1.74 -6.94
N ASP A 315 -19.08 2.77 -7.51
CA ASP A 315 -18.71 3.97 -6.81
C ASP A 315 -19.19 5.21 -7.59
N ARG A 316 -19.67 6.21 -6.88
CA ARG A 316 -19.94 7.55 -7.39
C ARG A 316 -19.41 8.57 -6.41
N LYS A 317 -18.44 9.36 -6.84
CA LYS A 317 -17.81 10.41 -6.06
C LYS A 317 -18.36 11.77 -6.48
N ALA A 318 -18.68 12.58 -5.49
CA ALA A 318 -19.15 13.93 -5.76
C ALA A 318 -18.03 14.86 -6.28
N MET A 319 -16.77 14.50 -6.03
CA MET A 319 -15.59 15.28 -6.40
C MET A 319 -14.37 14.37 -6.59
N GLU A 320 -13.89 14.33 -7.81
CA GLU A 320 -12.61 13.75 -8.18
C GLU A 320 -11.78 14.85 -8.85
N TRP A 321 -10.50 14.96 -8.51
CA TRP A 321 -9.61 15.91 -9.16
C TRP A 321 -9.35 15.47 -10.61
N VAL A 322 -9.50 16.42 -11.55
CA VAL A 322 -9.31 16.18 -12.99
C VAL A 322 -7.99 16.77 -13.48
N GLY A 323 -7.77 18.05 -13.22
CA GLY A 323 -6.59 18.76 -13.70
C GLY A 323 -6.64 20.25 -13.41
N ILE A 324 -5.72 20.96 -14.04
CA ILE A 324 -5.59 22.41 -13.98
C ILE A 324 -5.61 22.92 -15.41
N GLU A 325 -6.46 23.90 -15.69
CA GLU A 325 -6.45 24.66 -16.93
C GLU A 325 -6.08 26.11 -16.65
N GLU A 326 -5.33 26.73 -17.55
CA GLU A 326 -4.99 28.14 -17.48
C GLU A 326 -5.74 28.93 -18.56
N ASP A 327 -6.39 30.00 -18.16
CA ASP A 327 -7.01 30.97 -19.06
C ASP A 327 -6.46 32.38 -18.81
N SER A 328 -6.99 33.38 -19.52
CA SER A 328 -6.59 34.78 -19.37
C SER A 328 -6.87 35.38 -17.98
N LEU A 329 -7.67 34.72 -17.14
CA LEU A 329 -8.04 35.16 -15.80
C LEU A 329 -7.23 34.41 -14.71
N GLY A 330 -6.48 33.36 -15.08
CA GLY A 330 -5.63 32.59 -14.19
C GLY A 330 -5.86 31.08 -14.25
N LYS A 331 -5.54 30.38 -13.15
CA LYS A 331 -5.64 28.92 -13.04
C LYS A 331 -7.04 28.49 -12.60
N ASN A 332 -7.62 27.56 -13.30
CA ASN A 332 -8.85 26.87 -12.96
C ASN A 332 -8.53 25.46 -12.45
N ILE A 333 -8.82 25.17 -11.20
CA ILE A 333 -8.60 23.84 -10.60
C ILE A 333 -9.87 23.04 -10.79
N ILE A 334 -9.81 22.01 -11.63
CA ILE A 334 -10.98 21.28 -12.13
C ILE A 334 -11.23 20.01 -11.31
N TYR A 335 -12.46 19.89 -10.83
CA TYR A 335 -13.01 18.69 -10.20
C TYR A 335 -14.22 18.21 -10.99
N ALA A 336 -14.47 16.91 -10.95
CA ALA A 336 -15.67 16.35 -11.57
C ALA A 336 -16.37 15.36 -10.62
N GLU A 337 -17.67 15.24 -10.79
CA GLU A 337 -18.39 14.08 -10.32
C GLU A 337 -17.96 12.87 -11.16
N SER A 338 -17.61 11.77 -10.51
CA SER A 338 -17.16 10.57 -11.20
C SER A 338 -18.02 9.35 -10.86
N SER A 339 -18.10 8.41 -11.79
CA SER A 339 -18.73 7.11 -11.60
C SER A 339 -17.73 6.02 -12.01
N SER A 340 -17.56 5.01 -11.19
CA SER A 340 -16.68 3.91 -11.53
C SER A 340 -17.29 2.54 -11.26
N ILE A 341 -16.91 1.57 -12.09
CA ILE A 341 -17.18 0.16 -11.88
C ILE A 341 -15.85 -0.58 -11.89
N MET A 342 -15.48 -1.16 -10.76
CA MET A 342 -14.27 -1.96 -10.63
C MET A 342 -14.63 -3.42 -10.37
N ARG A 343 -13.92 -4.34 -11.06
CA ARG A 343 -14.01 -5.79 -10.83
C ARG A 343 -12.62 -6.36 -10.65
N ASP A 344 -12.45 -7.09 -9.57
CA ASP A 344 -11.20 -7.78 -9.22
C ASP A 344 -11.51 -9.26 -8.98
N ILE A 345 -10.91 -10.13 -9.77
CA ILE A 345 -11.07 -11.58 -9.69
C ILE A 345 -9.70 -12.18 -9.41
N LYS A 346 -9.56 -12.91 -8.29
CA LYS A 346 -8.31 -13.61 -7.97
C LYS A 346 -8.57 -15.10 -7.94
N LEU A 347 -7.83 -15.83 -8.77
CA LEU A 347 -7.83 -17.29 -8.82
C LEU A 347 -6.50 -17.80 -8.28
N ARG A 348 -6.57 -18.76 -7.35
CA ARG A 348 -5.38 -19.45 -6.83
C ARG A 348 -5.62 -20.96 -6.90
N PHE A 349 -4.60 -21.65 -7.38
CA PHE A 349 -4.56 -23.11 -7.41
C PHE A 349 -3.22 -23.58 -6.85
N ASN A 350 -3.27 -24.43 -5.82
CA ASN A 350 -2.06 -25.01 -5.25
C ASN A 350 -2.21 -26.53 -5.25
N TRP A 351 -1.16 -27.20 -5.71
CA TRP A 351 -1.09 -28.66 -5.73
C TRP A 351 0.28 -29.13 -5.24
N THR A 352 0.26 -29.88 -4.16
CA THR A 352 1.44 -30.57 -3.62
C THR A 352 1.43 -32.00 -4.13
N PHE A 353 2.22 -32.32 -5.16
CA PHE A 353 2.33 -33.65 -5.74
C PHE A 353 3.02 -34.61 -4.76
N SER A 354 4.10 -34.13 -4.13
CA SER A 354 4.84 -34.81 -3.06
C SER A 354 5.38 -33.75 -2.09
N PRO A 355 5.94 -34.12 -0.93
CA PRO A 355 6.60 -33.17 -0.03
C PRO A 355 7.67 -32.32 -0.73
N GLU A 356 8.28 -32.86 -1.78
CA GLU A 356 9.37 -32.23 -2.51
C GLU A 356 8.89 -31.43 -3.75
N LEU A 357 7.68 -31.71 -4.29
CA LEU A 357 7.22 -31.13 -5.55
C LEU A 357 5.86 -30.44 -5.39
N THR A 358 5.84 -29.12 -5.60
CA THR A 358 4.63 -28.29 -5.54
C THR A 358 4.44 -27.46 -6.80
N PHE A 359 3.19 -27.25 -7.16
CA PHE A 359 2.77 -26.33 -8.22
C PHE A 359 1.79 -25.31 -7.65
N GLU A 360 2.05 -24.04 -7.91
CA GLU A 360 1.20 -22.91 -7.51
C GLU A 360 0.85 -22.08 -8.74
N ALA A 361 -0.40 -21.71 -8.88
CA ALA A 361 -0.87 -20.83 -9.92
C ALA A 361 -1.71 -19.69 -9.31
N PHE A 362 -1.44 -18.48 -9.76
CA PHE A 362 -2.19 -17.28 -9.44
C PHE A 362 -2.57 -16.56 -10.72
N MET A 363 -3.81 -16.13 -10.82
CA MET A 363 -4.32 -15.28 -11.91
C MET A 363 -5.21 -14.20 -11.33
N GLN A 364 -5.07 -12.95 -11.82
CA GLN A 364 -5.87 -11.82 -11.42
C GLN A 364 -6.29 -10.98 -12.64
N PRO A 365 -7.42 -11.29 -13.27
CA PRO A 365 -8.11 -10.33 -14.13
C PRO A 365 -8.70 -9.18 -13.28
N PHE A 366 -8.40 -7.97 -13.68
CA PHE A 366 -8.86 -6.74 -13.06
C PHE A 366 -9.37 -5.80 -14.14
N THR A 367 -10.53 -5.18 -13.91
CA THR A 367 -11.09 -4.17 -14.82
C THR A 367 -11.59 -2.97 -14.03
N VAL A 368 -11.41 -1.78 -14.59
CA VAL A 368 -12.05 -0.55 -14.11
C VAL A 368 -12.55 0.27 -15.30
N ASN A 369 -13.78 0.77 -15.18
CA ASN A 369 -14.32 1.81 -16.03
C ASN A 369 -14.52 3.03 -15.17
N MET A 370 -14.09 4.20 -15.64
CA MET A 370 -14.24 5.49 -14.99
C MET A 370 -14.89 6.47 -15.96
N ASP A 371 -15.99 7.05 -15.56
CA ASP A 371 -16.73 8.06 -16.29
C ASP A 371 -16.80 9.33 -15.44
N TYR A 372 -16.49 10.49 -16.02
CA TYR A 372 -16.60 11.81 -15.40
C TYR A 372 -17.89 12.51 -15.92
N LEU A 373 -18.78 12.86 -15.01
CA LEU A 373 -20.17 13.21 -15.34
C LEU A 373 -20.43 14.71 -15.41
N SER A 374 -19.83 15.49 -14.53
CA SER A 374 -20.03 16.94 -14.44
C SER A 374 -18.80 17.61 -13.90
N TYR A 375 -18.38 18.67 -14.58
CA TYR A 375 -17.16 19.38 -14.24
C TYR A 375 -17.46 20.66 -13.47
N ASN A 376 -16.61 20.95 -12.50
CA ASN A 376 -16.68 22.15 -11.68
C ASN A 376 -15.27 22.68 -11.44
N LYS A 377 -15.13 23.98 -11.32
CA LYS A 377 -13.90 24.60 -10.85
C LYS A 377 -14.02 24.99 -9.38
N LEU A 378 -12.93 24.82 -8.65
CA LEU A 378 -12.81 25.25 -7.27
C LEU A 378 -12.57 26.76 -7.24
N LEU A 379 -13.45 27.52 -6.60
CA LEU A 379 -13.38 28.98 -6.56
C LEU A 379 -12.36 29.50 -5.54
N LYS A 380 -12.12 28.73 -4.47
CA LYS A 380 -11.26 29.16 -3.38
C LYS A 380 -10.58 27.95 -2.73
N GLU A 381 -9.28 28.06 -2.54
CA GLU A 381 -8.49 27.06 -1.80
C GLU A 381 -9.04 26.82 -0.38
N LYS A 382 -8.95 25.59 0.10
CA LYS A 382 -9.39 25.15 1.44
C LYS A 382 -10.90 25.27 1.67
N THR A 383 -11.66 25.30 0.61
CA THR A 383 -13.13 25.30 0.65
C THR A 383 -13.71 24.16 -0.17
N ARG A 384 -15.03 24.13 -0.29
CA ARG A 384 -15.82 23.33 -1.22
C ARG A 384 -16.66 24.23 -2.14
N ASP A 385 -16.25 25.47 -2.31
CA ASP A 385 -16.95 26.44 -3.14
C ASP A 385 -16.66 26.13 -4.61
N LEU A 386 -17.67 25.61 -5.30
CA LEU A 386 -17.58 25.08 -6.65
C LEU A 386 -18.53 25.82 -7.57
N GLU A 387 -18.10 25.99 -8.82
CA GLU A 387 -18.89 26.55 -9.89
C GLU A 387 -18.85 25.63 -11.11
N PRO A 388 -19.98 25.37 -11.80
CA PRO A 388 -20.00 24.58 -13.02
C PRO A 388 -18.96 25.10 -14.04
N TYR A 389 -18.26 24.15 -14.66
CA TYR A 389 -17.19 24.45 -15.61
C TYR A 389 -17.37 23.65 -16.90
N ILE A 390 -17.08 24.26 -18.04
CA ILE A 390 -17.05 23.56 -19.32
C ILE A 390 -15.64 23.06 -19.56
N TYR A 391 -15.46 21.77 -19.38
CA TYR A 391 -14.20 21.08 -19.64
C TYR A 391 -14.25 20.46 -21.02
N THR A 392 -13.24 20.68 -21.85
CA THR A 392 -13.25 20.28 -23.26
C THR A 392 -12.64 18.90 -23.49
N ASP A 393 -11.79 18.45 -22.58
CA ASP A 393 -11.17 17.15 -22.68
C ASP A 393 -12.08 16.05 -22.12
N ASP A 394 -11.89 14.83 -22.58
CA ASP A 394 -12.60 13.66 -22.11
C ASP A 394 -11.64 12.75 -21.33
N PRO A 395 -11.55 12.87 -20.00
CA PRO A 395 -10.66 12.07 -19.17
C PRO A 395 -11.19 10.66 -18.85
N ASP A 396 -12.33 10.27 -19.40
CA ASP A 396 -12.90 8.94 -19.22
C ASP A 396 -11.92 7.87 -19.66
N PHE A 397 -11.85 6.79 -18.93
CA PHE A 397 -10.96 5.69 -19.27
C PHE A 397 -11.49 4.31 -18.89
N LYS A 398 -10.97 3.30 -19.61
CA LYS A 398 -11.15 1.89 -19.23
C LYS A 398 -9.80 1.23 -19.07
N LEU A 399 -9.65 0.42 -18.06
CA LEU A 399 -8.44 -0.34 -17.77
C LEU A 399 -8.78 -1.81 -17.59
N ASP A 400 -8.11 -2.66 -18.39
CA ASP A 400 -8.09 -4.11 -18.20
C ASP A 400 -6.66 -4.52 -17.85
N ASN A 401 -6.47 -5.15 -16.71
CA ASN A 401 -5.16 -5.66 -16.30
C ASN A 401 -5.25 -7.14 -15.92
N ASN A 402 -4.48 -7.98 -16.63
CA ASN A 402 -4.43 -9.41 -16.38
C ASN A 402 -3.02 -9.79 -15.95
N VAL A 403 -2.86 -10.22 -14.72
CA VAL A 403 -1.59 -10.72 -14.20
C VAL A 403 -1.71 -12.19 -13.84
N GLY A 404 -0.61 -12.91 -14.02
CA GLY A 404 -0.54 -14.31 -13.62
C GLY A 404 0.87 -14.72 -13.26
N THR A 405 0.94 -15.65 -12.32
CA THR A 405 2.19 -16.25 -11.84
C THR A 405 1.99 -17.75 -11.70
N PHE A 406 2.88 -18.53 -12.28
CA PHE A 406 2.92 -19.98 -12.17
C PHE A 406 4.26 -20.39 -11.61
N VAL A 407 4.27 -21.18 -10.57
CA VAL A 407 5.49 -21.61 -9.86
C VAL A 407 5.49 -23.12 -9.75
N LEU A 408 6.51 -23.76 -10.30
CA LEU A 408 6.84 -25.13 -10.00
C LEU A 408 8.08 -25.13 -9.10
N ARG A 409 7.93 -25.67 -7.87
CA ARG A 409 9.02 -25.82 -6.91
C ARG A 409 9.35 -27.28 -6.74
N TRP A 410 10.61 -27.62 -6.86
CA TRP A 410 11.13 -28.95 -6.63
C TRP A 410 12.31 -28.93 -5.65
N GLU A 411 12.18 -29.64 -4.54
CA GLU A 411 13.26 -29.90 -3.61
C GLU A 411 13.98 -31.18 -4.01
N TYR A 412 14.99 -31.03 -4.88
CA TYR A 412 15.69 -32.17 -5.48
C TYR A 412 16.68 -32.85 -4.51
N LYS A 413 17.02 -32.19 -3.39
CA LYS A 413 17.81 -32.68 -2.26
C LYS A 413 17.36 -31.92 -1.00
N PRO A 414 17.36 -32.53 0.20
CA PRO A 414 17.01 -31.81 1.43
C PRO A 414 17.71 -30.48 1.56
N GLY A 415 16.95 -29.38 1.66
CA GLY A 415 17.42 -28.01 1.69
C GLY A 415 17.83 -27.38 0.34
N SER A 416 17.86 -28.17 -0.75
CA SER A 416 18.23 -27.70 -2.09
C SER A 416 17.03 -27.68 -3.01
N THR A 417 16.71 -26.51 -3.58
CA THR A 417 15.45 -26.30 -4.32
C THR A 417 15.68 -25.73 -5.71
N ALA A 418 14.91 -26.20 -6.67
CA ALA A 418 14.76 -25.62 -7.99
C ALA A 418 13.39 -24.99 -8.14
N PHE A 419 13.32 -23.85 -8.82
CA PHE A 419 12.07 -23.17 -9.16
C PHE A 419 12.03 -22.88 -10.65
N ILE A 420 10.88 -23.12 -11.23
CA ILE A 420 10.51 -22.60 -12.55
C ILE A 420 9.36 -21.63 -12.28
N VAL A 421 9.56 -20.35 -12.62
CA VAL A 421 8.56 -19.29 -12.40
C VAL A 421 8.25 -18.63 -13.73
N TYR A 422 6.98 -18.69 -14.11
CA TYR A 422 6.48 -17.96 -15.28
C TYR A 422 5.52 -16.88 -14.80
N ASN A 423 5.79 -15.63 -15.18
CA ASN A 423 4.92 -14.49 -14.95
C ASN A 423 4.45 -13.92 -16.29
N PHE A 424 3.21 -13.48 -16.32
CA PHE A 424 2.71 -12.62 -17.37
C PHE A 424 1.97 -11.42 -16.79
N ASN A 425 2.04 -10.31 -17.49
CA ASN A 425 1.24 -9.12 -17.25
C ASN A 425 0.78 -8.56 -18.59
N LYS A 426 -0.52 -8.36 -18.75
CA LYS A 426 -1.11 -7.71 -19.93
C LYS A 426 -2.07 -6.62 -19.45
N ARG A 427 -1.66 -5.39 -19.66
CA ARG A 427 -2.45 -4.19 -19.38
C ARG A 427 -2.95 -3.59 -20.69
N ARG A 428 -4.24 -3.33 -20.74
CA ARG A 428 -4.89 -2.58 -21.81
C ARG A 428 -5.56 -1.36 -21.19
N SER A 429 -5.35 -0.20 -21.78
CA SER A 429 -6.04 1.04 -21.38
C SER A 429 -6.67 1.70 -22.60
N PHE A 430 -7.91 2.12 -22.43
CA PHE A 430 -8.65 2.91 -23.39
C PHE A 430 -8.70 4.36 -22.90
N SER A 431 -8.35 5.29 -23.77
CA SER A 431 -8.52 6.73 -23.57
C SER A 431 -9.73 7.17 -24.38
N SER A 432 -10.72 7.77 -23.72
CA SER A 432 -11.87 8.34 -24.43
C SER A 432 -11.49 9.55 -25.25
N GLN A 433 -10.55 10.36 -24.78
CA GLN A 433 -9.99 11.51 -25.51
C GLN A 433 -9.47 11.10 -26.88
N ASP A 434 -8.64 10.05 -26.93
CA ASP A 434 -7.97 9.62 -28.17
C ASP A 434 -8.76 8.54 -28.92
N GLN A 435 -9.84 8.00 -28.32
CA GLN A 435 -10.63 6.89 -28.84
C GLN A 435 -9.78 5.66 -29.18
N THR A 436 -8.69 5.44 -28.43
CA THR A 436 -7.70 4.40 -28.71
C THR A 436 -7.46 3.46 -27.54
N TRP A 437 -7.07 2.22 -27.89
CA TRP A 437 -6.57 1.24 -26.94
C TRP A 437 -5.06 1.18 -26.99
N SER A 438 -4.41 1.38 -25.86
CA SER A 438 -3.00 1.03 -25.69
C SER A 438 -2.88 -0.34 -25.01
N THR A 439 -1.83 -1.09 -25.36
CA THR A 439 -1.57 -2.40 -24.77
C THR A 439 -0.10 -2.54 -24.41
N ILE A 440 0.15 -2.83 -23.13
CA ILE A 440 1.48 -3.17 -22.63
C ILE A 440 1.44 -4.62 -22.15
N SER A 441 2.38 -5.44 -22.61
CA SER A 441 2.48 -6.82 -22.15
C SER A 441 3.92 -7.18 -21.83
N SER A 442 4.10 -7.94 -20.75
CA SER A 442 5.38 -8.50 -20.38
C SER A 442 5.22 -9.95 -19.95
N ASN A 443 6.17 -10.77 -20.37
CA ASN A 443 6.26 -12.18 -19.97
C ASN A 443 7.68 -12.43 -19.48
N SER A 444 7.81 -13.19 -18.41
CA SER A 444 9.12 -13.57 -17.89
C SER A 444 9.13 -15.02 -17.45
N LEU A 445 10.22 -15.71 -17.75
CA LEU A 445 10.49 -17.06 -17.28
C LEU A 445 11.78 -17.02 -16.46
N PHE A 446 11.69 -17.42 -15.19
CA PHE A 446 12.82 -17.49 -14.29
C PHE A 446 13.11 -18.94 -13.92
N LEU A 447 14.38 -19.29 -13.96
CA LEU A 447 14.92 -20.52 -13.38
C LEU A 447 15.78 -20.13 -12.18
N LYS A 448 15.45 -20.64 -11.00
CA LYS A 448 16.20 -20.39 -9.78
C LYS A 448 16.62 -21.71 -9.18
N LEU A 449 17.93 -21.87 -8.91
CA LEU A 449 18.50 -23.00 -8.22
C LEU A 449 19.11 -22.54 -6.90
N ASN A 450 18.69 -23.17 -5.81
CA ASN A 450 19.33 -23.02 -4.51
C ASN A 450 19.97 -24.36 -4.16
N TYR A 451 21.21 -24.34 -3.74
CA TYR A 451 21.93 -25.51 -3.25
C TYR A 451 22.30 -25.29 -1.79
N TRP A 452 21.90 -26.21 -0.94
CA TRP A 452 22.28 -26.19 0.47
C TRP A 452 23.38 -27.24 0.71
N PHE A 453 24.41 -26.84 1.41
CA PHE A 453 25.47 -27.73 1.86
C PHE A 453 25.75 -27.50 3.34
N GLN A 454 26.07 -28.56 4.03
CA GLN A 454 26.47 -28.51 5.43
C GLN A 454 27.99 -28.52 5.47
N ILE A 455 28.59 -27.58 6.19
CA ILE A 455 30.00 -27.48 6.46
C ILE A 455 30.26 -28.14 7.81
#